data_d5d39cd4e715b76f0d0f54479fc0cb38
#
_entry.id   d5d39cd4e715b76f0d0f54479fc0cb38
#
_cell.length_a   1.000
_cell.length_b   1.000
_cell.length_c   1.000
_cell.angle_alpha   90.00
_cell.angle_beta   90.00
_cell.angle_gamma   90.00
#
_symmetry.space_group_name_H-M   'P 1'
#
loop_
_entity.id
_entity.type
_entity.pdbx_description
1 polymer ?
#
loop_
_entity_poly.entity_id
_entity_poly.type
_entity_poly.pdbx_seq_one_letter_code
_entity_poly.pdbx_strand_id
1 'polypeptide(L)'
;LNGWLITNFGPRNVFITALTVFSFAGLIGQYAPTFEGVVLARVAQGLCAGIVQPLSLTTVFLAYPPERRGQAMGWFGLTAVFGPTIGPVLGGFIVDFAQWRFVFVAAVPMLMVGAIMAWVFVPGRTAKTSRIPLNIGSFFMIIGAFMLFLNGISYGQRDGWDTDPVFFMLFASVILFVLFLIREKRGRDSLLQLGL
;
A
#
# COMPACT_ATOMS: atom_id res chain seq x y z
N LEU A 1 -7.46 3.69 -5.98
CA LEU A 1 -6.43 4.73 -5.96
C LEU A 1 -5.33 4.48 -7.00
N ASN A 2 -4.81 3.24 -7.11
CA ASN A 2 -3.71 2.93 -8.04
C ASN A 2 -4.05 3.22 -9.51
N GLY A 3 -5.24 2.83 -9.98
CA GLY A 3 -5.68 3.15 -11.34
C GLY A 3 -5.67 4.66 -11.60
N TRP A 4 -6.19 5.44 -10.65
CA TRP A 4 -6.19 6.89 -10.73
C TRP A 4 -4.77 7.48 -10.76
N LEU A 5 -3.87 7.00 -9.91
CA LEU A 5 -2.47 7.45 -9.88
C LEU A 5 -1.75 7.15 -11.19
N ILE A 6 -1.91 5.93 -11.71
CA ILE A 6 -1.28 5.50 -12.97
C ILE A 6 -1.79 6.34 -14.15
N THR A 7 -3.10 6.56 -14.22
CA THR A 7 -3.72 7.32 -15.31
C THR A 7 -3.28 8.79 -15.28
N ASN A 8 -3.22 9.41 -14.09
CA ASN A 8 -2.91 10.83 -13.97
C ASN A 8 -1.41 11.15 -14.02
N PHE A 9 -0.56 10.30 -13.43
CA PHE A 9 0.88 10.57 -13.27
C PHE A 9 1.78 9.62 -14.05
N GLY A 10 1.25 8.51 -14.54
CA GLY A 10 1.99 7.46 -15.20
C GLY A 10 2.69 6.49 -14.23
N PRO A 11 2.89 5.23 -14.63
CA PRO A 11 3.42 4.20 -13.73
C PRO A 11 4.83 4.51 -13.23
N ARG A 12 5.73 4.99 -14.09
CA ARG A 12 7.11 5.34 -13.71
C ARG A 12 7.17 6.36 -12.59
N ASN A 13 6.45 7.48 -12.73
CA ASN A 13 6.48 8.55 -11.74
C ASN A 13 5.88 8.10 -10.42
N VAL A 14 4.79 7.32 -10.46
CA VAL A 14 4.17 6.77 -9.26
C VAL A 14 5.12 5.83 -8.53
N PHE A 15 5.85 4.94 -9.23
CA PHE A 15 6.87 4.09 -8.63
C PHE A 15 7.97 4.90 -7.94
N ILE A 16 8.60 5.79 -8.70
CA ILE A 16 9.73 6.58 -8.19
C ILE A 16 9.30 7.39 -6.97
N THR A 17 8.17 8.10 -7.06
CA THR A 17 7.66 8.91 -5.95
C THR A 17 7.36 8.04 -4.73
N ALA A 18 6.67 6.90 -4.90
CA ALA A 18 6.34 6.03 -3.79
C ALA A 18 7.60 5.44 -3.11
N LEU A 19 8.58 4.94 -3.88
CA LEU A 19 9.83 4.41 -3.33
C LEU A 19 10.67 5.48 -2.65
N THR A 20 10.69 6.69 -3.20
CA THR A 20 11.40 7.83 -2.61
C THR A 20 10.74 8.27 -1.30
N VAL A 21 9.42 8.44 -1.28
CA VAL A 21 8.68 8.82 -0.08
C VAL A 21 8.80 7.74 1.00
N PHE A 22 8.75 6.45 0.64
CA PHE A 22 8.99 5.35 1.56
C PHE A 22 10.37 5.44 2.22
N SER A 23 11.41 5.71 1.42
CA SER A 23 12.79 5.84 1.89
C SER A 23 12.95 7.04 2.84
N PHE A 24 12.40 8.20 2.49
CA PHE A 24 12.41 9.38 3.38
C PHE A 24 11.63 9.14 4.65
N ALA A 25 10.46 8.50 4.58
CA ALA A 25 9.69 8.13 5.76
C ALA A 25 10.48 7.17 6.68
N GLY A 26 11.26 6.24 6.09
CA GLY A 26 12.18 5.39 6.84
C GLY A 26 13.25 6.18 7.58
N LEU A 27 13.89 7.14 6.91
CA LEU A 27 14.87 8.03 7.56
C LEU A 27 14.23 8.84 8.70
N ILE A 28 13.06 9.43 8.46
CA ILE A 28 12.33 10.16 9.51
C ILE A 28 12.02 9.23 10.69
N GLY A 29 11.54 8.01 10.44
CA GLY A 29 11.22 7.04 11.49
C GLY A 29 12.45 6.61 12.31
N GLN A 30 13.62 6.51 11.69
CA GLN A 30 14.87 6.20 12.38
C GLN A 30 15.26 7.28 13.37
N TYR A 31 15.13 8.55 12.98
CA TYR A 31 15.54 9.70 13.82
C TYR A 31 14.39 10.31 14.62
N ALA A 32 13.18 9.74 14.55
CA ALA A 32 12.02 10.28 15.26
C ALA A 32 12.25 10.27 16.79
N PRO A 33 12.15 11.42 17.45
CA PRO A 33 12.35 11.52 18.91
C PRO A 33 11.12 11.04 19.68
N THR A 34 9.93 11.06 19.06
CA THR A 34 8.64 10.75 19.69
C THR A 34 7.98 9.53 19.06
N PHE A 35 7.10 8.90 19.80
CA PHE A 35 6.30 7.76 19.31
C PHE A 35 5.39 8.18 18.15
N GLU A 36 4.79 9.35 18.21
CA GLU A 36 3.93 9.89 17.15
C GLU A 36 4.70 10.05 15.83
N GLY A 37 5.96 10.48 15.90
CA GLY A 37 6.84 10.58 14.75
C GLY A 37 7.09 9.21 14.09
N VAL A 38 7.29 8.18 14.91
CA VAL A 38 7.42 6.80 14.43
C VAL A 38 6.12 6.32 13.76
N VAL A 39 4.97 6.60 14.37
CA VAL A 39 3.66 6.24 13.82
C VAL A 39 3.43 6.94 12.46
N LEU A 40 3.72 8.23 12.35
CA LEU A 40 3.58 8.98 11.10
C LEU A 40 4.49 8.41 9.99
N ALA A 41 5.73 8.06 10.34
CA ALA A 41 6.63 7.41 9.40
C ALA A 41 6.07 6.06 8.91
N ARG A 42 5.50 5.24 9.80
CA ARG A 42 4.84 3.97 9.44
C ARG A 42 3.60 4.16 8.57
N VAL A 43 2.78 5.18 8.84
CA VAL A 43 1.63 5.52 7.99
C VAL A 43 2.10 5.87 6.58
N ALA A 44 3.11 6.71 6.44
CA ALA A 44 3.67 7.07 5.13
C ALA A 44 4.27 5.86 4.40
N GLN A 45 5.03 5.01 5.10
CA GLN A 45 5.56 3.76 4.53
C GLN A 45 4.44 2.80 4.10
N GLY A 46 3.39 2.65 4.91
CA GLY A 46 2.24 1.80 4.60
C GLY A 46 1.47 2.27 3.37
N LEU A 47 1.25 3.58 3.23
CA LEU A 47 0.63 4.18 2.03
C LEU A 47 1.44 3.89 0.77
N CYS A 48 2.76 4.07 0.83
CA CYS A 48 3.65 3.78 -0.29
C CYS A 48 3.65 2.28 -0.65
N ALA A 49 3.74 1.39 0.33
CA ALA A 49 3.69 -0.05 0.11
C ALA A 49 2.38 -0.49 -0.55
N GLY A 50 1.24 0.07 -0.08
CA GLY A 50 -0.08 -0.18 -0.66
C GLY A 50 -0.23 0.30 -2.11
N ILE A 51 0.60 1.25 -2.56
CA ILE A 51 0.66 1.69 -3.96
C ILE A 51 1.59 0.79 -4.78
N VAL A 52 2.79 0.52 -4.27
CA VAL A 52 3.86 -0.17 -5.02
C VAL A 52 3.49 -1.62 -5.34
N GLN A 53 2.87 -2.35 -4.40
CA GLN A 53 2.59 -3.78 -4.58
C GLN A 53 1.64 -4.07 -5.75
N PRO A 54 0.42 -3.50 -5.84
CA PRO A 54 -0.46 -3.75 -6.98
C PRO A 54 0.04 -3.09 -8.27
N LEU A 55 0.78 -1.99 -8.18
CA LEU A 55 1.41 -1.37 -9.33
C LEU A 55 2.49 -2.29 -9.93
N SER A 56 3.30 -2.95 -9.11
CA SER A 56 4.30 -3.94 -9.53
C SER A 56 3.64 -5.11 -10.26
N LEU A 57 2.57 -5.68 -9.67
CA LEU A 57 1.80 -6.77 -10.27
C LEU A 57 1.29 -6.39 -11.66
N THR A 58 0.66 -5.21 -11.77
CA THR A 58 0.10 -4.72 -13.04
C THR A 58 1.20 -4.48 -14.07
N THR A 59 2.32 -3.89 -13.65
CA THR A 59 3.46 -3.60 -14.55
C THR A 59 4.06 -4.88 -15.09
N VAL A 60 4.29 -5.89 -14.24
CA VAL A 60 4.79 -7.19 -14.68
C VAL A 60 3.79 -7.87 -15.62
N PHE A 61 2.51 -7.88 -15.28
CA PHE A 61 1.47 -8.48 -16.12
C PHE A 61 1.40 -7.85 -17.53
N LEU A 62 1.55 -6.53 -17.63
CA LEU A 62 1.50 -5.81 -18.89
C LEU A 62 2.82 -5.86 -19.69
N ALA A 63 3.95 -6.06 -19.02
CA ALA A 63 5.27 -6.14 -19.66
C ALA A 63 5.48 -7.43 -20.47
N TYR A 64 4.72 -8.50 -20.16
CA TYR A 64 4.86 -9.79 -20.81
C TYR A 64 3.73 -10.07 -21.81
N PRO A 65 4.04 -10.71 -22.96
CA PRO A 65 3.03 -11.15 -23.92
C PRO A 65 2.08 -12.19 -23.27
N PRO A 66 0.84 -12.33 -23.76
CA PRO A 66 -0.19 -13.19 -23.16
C PRO A 66 0.28 -14.62 -22.86
N GLU A 67 1.10 -15.21 -23.76
CA GLU A 67 1.57 -16.59 -23.68
C GLU A 67 2.56 -16.80 -22.51
N ARG A 68 3.24 -15.76 -22.06
CA ARG A 68 4.26 -15.80 -21.00
C ARG A 68 3.79 -15.17 -19.68
N ARG A 69 2.59 -14.64 -19.62
CA ARG A 69 2.06 -14.00 -18.39
C ARG A 69 2.00 -14.95 -17.21
N GLY A 70 1.63 -16.21 -17.43
CA GLY A 70 1.61 -17.23 -16.38
C GLY A 70 2.98 -17.44 -15.73
N GLN A 71 4.04 -17.53 -16.55
CA GLN A 71 5.41 -17.66 -16.06
C GLN A 71 5.85 -16.40 -15.29
N ALA A 72 5.59 -15.23 -15.83
CA ALA A 72 5.92 -13.96 -15.17
C ALA A 72 5.21 -13.81 -13.80
N MET A 73 3.94 -14.19 -13.73
CA MET A 73 3.17 -14.20 -12.48
C MET A 73 3.70 -15.23 -11.48
N GLY A 74 4.18 -16.38 -11.95
CA GLY A 74 4.84 -17.37 -11.10
C GLY A 74 6.11 -16.80 -10.45
N TRP A 75 6.99 -16.16 -11.21
CA TRP A 75 8.17 -15.49 -10.67
C TRP A 75 7.80 -14.36 -9.71
N PHE A 76 6.80 -13.54 -10.06
CA PHE A 76 6.30 -12.49 -9.16
C PHE A 76 5.78 -13.06 -7.84
N GLY A 77 5.01 -14.16 -7.90
CA GLY A 77 4.49 -14.84 -6.71
C GLY A 77 5.60 -15.37 -5.81
N LEU A 78 6.65 -15.97 -6.39
CA LEU A 78 7.82 -16.41 -5.61
C LEU A 78 8.47 -15.22 -4.88
N THR A 79 8.73 -14.11 -5.56
CA THR A 79 9.32 -12.92 -4.92
C THR A 79 8.43 -12.32 -3.84
N ALA A 80 7.10 -12.35 -4.03
CA ALA A 80 6.14 -11.88 -3.04
C ALA A 80 6.12 -12.70 -1.75
N VAL A 81 6.47 -13.99 -1.81
CA VAL A 81 6.60 -14.86 -0.63
C VAL A 81 7.94 -14.66 0.07
N PHE A 82 9.01 -14.38 -0.68
CA PHE A 82 10.35 -14.18 -0.09
C PHE A 82 10.40 -13.02 0.92
N GLY A 83 9.74 -11.92 0.63
CA GLY A 83 9.72 -10.75 1.51
C GLY A 83 9.23 -11.07 2.94
N PRO A 84 7.99 -11.56 3.10
CA PRO A 84 7.46 -11.97 4.40
C PRO A 84 8.24 -13.10 5.08
N THR A 85 8.89 -13.98 4.32
CA THR A 85 9.67 -15.09 4.87
C THR A 85 11.01 -14.63 5.42
N ILE A 86 11.73 -13.79 4.68
CA ILE A 86 13.07 -13.33 5.04
C ILE A 86 12.99 -12.10 5.97
N GLY A 87 11.95 -11.28 5.83
CA GLY A 87 11.78 -10.03 6.60
C GLY A 87 11.92 -10.20 8.11
N PRO A 88 11.19 -11.09 8.76
CA PRO A 88 11.31 -11.32 10.20
C PRO A 88 12.71 -11.78 10.63
N VAL A 89 13.39 -12.61 9.82
CA VAL A 89 14.74 -13.10 10.10
C VAL A 89 15.74 -11.95 10.06
N LEU A 90 15.70 -11.15 8.98
CA LEU A 90 16.56 -9.96 8.88
C LEU A 90 16.22 -8.90 9.94
N GLY A 91 14.92 -8.71 10.21
CA GLY A 91 14.46 -7.79 11.24
C GLY A 91 14.95 -8.20 12.65
N GLY A 92 14.84 -9.47 12.99
CA GLY A 92 15.39 -10.02 14.25
C GLY A 92 16.88 -9.83 14.35
N PHE A 93 17.63 -10.20 13.30
CA PHE A 93 19.08 -10.00 13.25
C PHE A 93 19.46 -8.52 13.45
N ILE A 94 18.76 -7.58 12.81
CA ILE A 94 19.03 -6.15 12.98
C ILE A 94 18.77 -5.71 14.44
N VAL A 95 17.71 -6.20 15.06
CA VAL A 95 17.35 -5.85 16.45
C VAL A 95 18.36 -6.44 17.44
N ASP A 96 18.87 -7.64 17.19
CA ASP A 96 19.82 -8.33 18.06
C ASP A 96 21.23 -7.70 18.01
N PHE A 97 21.68 -7.28 16.82
CA PHE A 97 23.05 -6.79 16.61
C PHE A 97 23.15 -5.27 16.42
N ALA A 98 22.02 -4.57 16.25
CA ALA A 98 21.96 -3.13 16.08
C ALA A 98 20.78 -2.53 16.86
N GLN A 99 20.57 -1.22 16.76
CA GLN A 99 19.40 -0.60 17.33
C GLN A 99 18.15 -0.92 16.50
N TRP A 100 17.02 -1.19 17.16
CA TRP A 100 15.73 -1.48 16.51
C TRP A 100 15.32 -0.44 15.45
N ARG A 101 15.79 0.79 15.62
CA ARG A 101 15.54 1.89 14.65
C ARG A 101 16.13 1.63 13.26
N PHE A 102 17.19 0.82 13.14
CA PHE A 102 17.76 0.48 11.85
C PHE A 102 16.81 -0.33 10.96
N VAL A 103 15.79 -0.99 11.50
CA VAL A 103 14.74 -1.66 10.74
C VAL A 103 14.03 -0.69 9.79
N PHE A 104 13.94 0.60 10.12
CA PHE A 104 13.30 1.60 9.26
C PHE A 104 14.08 1.90 7.99
N VAL A 105 15.39 1.83 8.04
CA VAL A 105 16.26 2.16 6.90
C VAL A 105 16.88 0.95 6.22
N ALA A 106 16.75 -0.23 6.79
CA ALA A 106 17.31 -1.45 6.22
C ALA A 106 16.85 -1.72 4.77
N ALA A 107 15.61 -1.36 4.45
CA ALA A 107 15.06 -1.49 3.09
C ALA A 107 15.51 -0.38 2.13
N VAL A 108 16.02 0.77 2.62
CA VAL A 108 16.30 1.95 1.80
C VAL A 108 17.26 1.67 0.65
N PRO A 109 18.39 0.95 0.82
CA PRO A 109 19.29 0.64 -0.29
C PRO A 109 18.59 -0.13 -1.42
N MET A 110 17.79 -1.13 -1.09
CA MET A 110 17.03 -1.91 -2.08
C MET A 110 15.98 -1.07 -2.78
N LEU A 111 15.30 -0.18 -2.05
CA LEU A 111 14.29 0.72 -2.60
C LEU A 111 14.91 1.75 -3.55
N MET A 112 16.13 2.23 -3.27
CA MET A 112 16.86 3.11 -4.19
C MET A 112 17.23 2.39 -5.48
N VAL A 113 17.72 1.16 -5.39
CA VAL A 113 17.95 0.32 -6.58
C VAL A 113 16.64 0.12 -7.34
N GLY A 114 15.55 -0.20 -6.65
CA GLY A 114 14.22 -0.31 -7.24
C GLY A 114 13.74 0.96 -7.94
N ALA A 115 14.00 2.13 -7.37
CA ALA A 115 13.67 3.41 -7.97
C ALA A 115 14.48 3.68 -9.26
N ILE A 116 15.76 3.37 -9.26
CA ILE A 116 16.63 3.45 -10.46
C ILE A 116 16.14 2.50 -11.54
N MET A 117 15.84 1.25 -11.18
CA MET A 117 15.30 0.26 -12.11
C MET A 117 13.95 0.71 -12.69
N ALA A 118 13.07 1.28 -11.85
CA ALA A 118 11.81 1.84 -12.31
C ALA A 118 12.00 3.00 -13.28
N TRP A 119 13.00 3.84 -13.04
CA TRP A 119 13.32 4.95 -13.95
C TRP A 119 13.78 4.45 -15.33
N VAL A 120 14.57 3.39 -15.36
CA VAL A 120 15.14 2.83 -16.60
C VAL A 120 14.12 1.99 -17.36
N PHE A 121 13.43 1.07 -16.68
CA PHE A 121 12.64 0.01 -17.33
C PHE A 121 11.13 0.26 -17.36
N VAL A 122 10.59 1.03 -16.41
CA VAL A 122 9.14 1.27 -16.39
C VAL A 122 8.80 2.35 -17.42
N PRO A 123 7.82 2.12 -18.32
CA PRO A 123 7.41 3.11 -19.30
C PRO A 123 6.86 4.36 -18.60
N GLY A 124 7.24 5.53 -19.09
CA GLY A 124 6.66 6.79 -18.69
C GLY A 124 5.19 6.90 -19.12
N ARG A 125 4.57 8.03 -18.84
CA ARG A 125 3.21 8.31 -19.30
C ARG A 125 3.15 8.37 -20.83
N THR A 126 2.46 7.42 -21.45
CA THR A 126 2.46 7.24 -22.91
C THR A 126 1.26 7.92 -23.61
N ALA A 127 0.24 8.36 -22.90
CA ALA A 127 -0.93 8.99 -23.52
C ALA A 127 -1.43 10.22 -22.74
N LYS A 128 -1.97 11.19 -23.46
CA LYS A 128 -2.82 12.27 -22.92
C LYS A 128 -4.19 11.66 -22.54
N THR A 129 -4.21 10.76 -21.60
CA THR A 129 -5.48 10.26 -21.05
C THR A 129 -6.11 11.41 -20.26
N SER A 130 -7.40 11.68 -20.49
CA SER A 130 -8.13 12.69 -19.72
C SER A 130 -7.98 12.40 -18.24
N ARG A 131 -7.68 13.45 -17.46
CA ARG A 131 -7.57 13.33 -16.01
C ARG A 131 -8.89 12.85 -15.44
N ILE A 132 -8.83 11.77 -14.67
CA ILE A 132 -10.01 11.23 -14.01
C ILE A 132 -10.12 11.93 -12.64
N PRO A 133 -11.30 12.47 -12.26
CA PRO A 133 -11.48 13.02 -10.93
C PRO A 133 -11.41 11.91 -9.88
N LEU A 134 -10.78 12.20 -8.73
CA LEU A 134 -10.74 11.27 -7.60
C LEU A 134 -11.99 11.49 -6.75
N ASN A 135 -12.75 10.44 -6.52
CA ASN A 135 -13.85 10.48 -5.56
C ASN A 135 -13.29 10.39 -4.12
N ILE A 136 -12.87 11.55 -3.59
CA ILE A 136 -12.26 11.68 -2.27
C ILE A 136 -13.18 11.13 -1.17
N GLY A 137 -14.49 11.34 -1.29
CA GLY A 137 -15.45 10.84 -0.30
C GLY A 137 -15.48 9.31 -0.21
N SER A 138 -15.54 8.62 -1.35
CA SER A 138 -15.48 7.15 -1.40
C SER A 138 -14.13 6.62 -0.87
N PHE A 139 -13.04 7.34 -1.15
CA PHE A 139 -11.71 6.99 -0.67
C PHE A 139 -11.61 7.02 0.87
N PHE A 140 -12.08 8.08 1.51
CA PHE A 140 -12.07 8.17 2.98
C PHE A 140 -13.04 7.20 3.64
N MET A 141 -14.18 6.91 3.02
CA MET A 141 -15.13 5.93 3.55
C MET A 141 -14.52 4.52 3.60
N ILE A 142 -13.84 4.08 2.53
CA ILE A 142 -13.21 2.76 2.53
C ILE A 142 -12.04 2.68 3.52
N ILE A 143 -11.22 3.72 3.64
CA ILE A 143 -10.14 3.78 4.63
C ILE A 143 -10.71 3.72 6.05
N GLY A 144 -11.72 4.52 6.35
CA GLY A 144 -12.39 4.51 7.66
C GLY A 144 -12.99 3.15 8.00
N ALA A 145 -13.64 2.51 7.03
CA ALA A 145 -14.18 1.16 7.21
C ALA A 145 -13.07 0.14 7.57
N PHE A 146 -11.97 0.11 6.81
CA PHE A 146 -10.87 -0.79 7.10
C PHE A 146 -10.15 -0.46 8.41
N MET A 147 -9.95 0.82 8.74
CA MET A 147 -9.35 1.21 10.01
C MET A 147 -10.19 0.75 11.19
N LEU A 148 -11.51 0.98 11.17
CA LEU A 148 -12.40 0.51 12.23
C LEU A 148 -12.43 -1.01 12.32
N PHE A 149 -12.42 -1.70 11.19
CA PHE A 149 -12.38 -3.16 11.15
C PHE A 149 -11.13 -3.73 11.80
N LEU A 150 -9.95 -3.26 11.37
CA LEU A 150 -8.66 -3.73 11.89
C LEU A 150 -8.48 -3.39 13.37
N ASN A 151 -8.89 -2.18 13.78
CA ASN A 151 -8.86 -1.81 15.20
C ASN A 151 -9.83 -2.68 16.01
N GLY A 152 -11.06 -2.89 15.52
CA GLY A 152 -12.03 -3.76 16.21
C GLY A 152 -11.50 -5.17 16.43
N ILE A 153 -10.86 -5.77 15.42
CA ILE A 153 -10.21 -7.10 15.57
C ILE A 153 -9.05 -7.02 16.57
N SER A 154 -8.21 -6.00 16.48
CA SER A 154 -7.05 -5.84 17.37
C SER A 154 -7.46 -5.68 18.83
N TYR A 155 -8.49 -4.86 19.10
CA TYR A 155 -9.07 -4.70 20.44
C TYR A 155 -9.75 -5.97 20.93
N GLY A 156 -10.49 -6.67 20.05
CA GLY A 156 -11.14 -7.93 20.38
C GLY A 156 -10.17 -9.03 20.81
N GLN A 157 -8.98 -9.07 20.18
CA GLN A 157 -7.93 -10.02 20.58
C GLN A 157 -7.26 -9.65 21.91
N ARG A 158 -7.18 -8.37 22.23
CA ARG A 158 -6.47 -7.85 23.40
C ARG A 158 -7.36 -7.78 24.64
N ASP A 159 -8.56 -7.23 24.49
CA ASP A 159 -9.43 -6.84 25.61
C ASP A 159 -10.68 -7.74 25.71
N GLY A 160 -10.85 -8.69 24.77
CA GLY A 160 -11.98 -9.61 24.68
C GLY A 160 -13.05 -9.15 23.68
N TRP A 161 -13.77 -10.12 23.11
CA TRP A 161 -14.76 -9.91 22.05
C TRP A 161 -16.11 -9.38 22.57
N ASP A 162 -16.37 -9.49 23.87
CA ASP A 162 -17.63 -9.10 24.52
C ASP A 162 -17.66 -7.65 25.00
N THR A 163 -16.68 -6.83 24.56
CA THR A 163 -16.59 -5.43 24.97
C THR A 163 -17.35 -4.51 24.01
N ASP A 164 -18.10 -3.55 24.57
CA ASP A 164 -18.87 -2.57 23.79
C ASP A 164 -18.06 -1.86 22.71
N PRO A 165 -16.80 -1.39 22.95
CA PRO A 165 -16.01 -0.72 21.93
C PRO A 165 -15.75 -1.59 20.69
N VAL A 166 -15.50 -2.89 20.87
CA VAL A 166 -15.26 -3.83 19.78
C VAL A 166 -16.50 -3.97 18.91
N PHE A 167 -17.66 -4.16 19.53
CA PHE A 167 -18.93 -4.25 18.81
C PHE A 167 -19.20 -2.97 18.01
N PHE A 168 -19.06 -1.80 18.62
CA PHE A 168 -19.28 -0.52 17.94
C PHE A 168 -18.30 -0.30 16.78
N MET A 169 -17.01 -0.63 16.93
CA MET A 169 -16.02 -0.50 15.85
C MET A 169 -16.35 -1.41 14.68
N LEU A 170 -16.67 -2.67 14.92
CA LEU A 170 -17.02 -3.63 13.87
C LEU A 170 -18.32 -3.25 13.18
N PHE A 171 -19.34 -2.85 13.94
CA PHE A 171 -20.62 -2.41 13.39
C PHE A 171 -20.49 -1.15 12.54
N ALA A 172 -19.77 -0.13 13.04
CA ALA A 172 -19.50 1.09 12.29
C ALA A 172 -18.69 0.81 11.01
N SER A 173 -17.73 -0.12 11.06
CA SER A 173 -16.99 -0.58 9.90
C SER A 173 -17.92 -1.13 8.82
N VAL A 174 -18.84 -2.03 9.19
CA VAL A 174 -19.80 -2.61 8.25
C VAL A 174 -20.71 -1.53 7.65
N ILE A 175 -21.20 -0.60 8.46
CA ILE A 175 -22.03 0.52 7.98
C ILE A 175 -21.27 1.36 6.96
N LEU A 176 -20.03 1.77 7.27
CA LEU A 176 -19.21 2.57 6.36
C LEU A 176 -18.91 1.82 5.06
N PHE A 177 -18.66 0.51 5.14
CA PHE A 177 -18.43 -0.31 3.96
C PHE A 177 -19.69 -0.42 3.08
N VAL A 178 -20.85 -0.64 3.68
CA VAL A 178 -22.13 -0.67 2.94
C VAL A 178 -22.45 0.68 2.31
N LEU A 179 -22.25 1.78 3.05
CA LEU A 179 -22.42 3.14 2.52
C LEU A 179 -21.47 3.41 1.36
N PHE A 180 -20.21 2.96 1.47
CA PHE A 180 -19.25 3.02 0.36
C PHE A 180 -19.78 2.28 -0.87
N LEU A 181 -20.26 1.04 -0.72
CA LEU A 181 -20.80 0.26 -1.83
C LEU A 181 -22.02 0.92 -2.50
N ILE A 182 -22.94 1.48 -1.69
CA ILE A 182 -24.11 2.19 -2.19
C ILE A 182 -23.68 3.44 -2.98
N ARG A 183 -22.74 4.21 -2.45
CA ARG A 183 -22.21 5.41 -3.10
C ARG A 183 -21.49 5.06 -4.39
N GLU A 184 -20.71 3.98 -4.39
CA GLU A 184 -19.95 3.51 -5.55
C GLU A 184 -20.87 3.06 -6.69
N LYS A 185 -21.97 2.38 -6.36
CA LYS A 185 -22.99 1.99 -7.38
C LYS A 185 -23.74 3.17 -7.97
N ARG A 186 -23.91 4.26 -7.23
CA ARG A 186 -24.67 5.45 -7.66
C ARG A 186 -23.80 6.52 -8.34
N GLY A 187 -22.47 6.47 -8.14
CA GLY A 187 -21.54 7.48 -8.64
C GLY A 187 -21.15 7.25 -10.09
N ARG A 188 -21.15 8.31 -10.90
CA ARG A 188 -20.57 8.30 -12.27
C ARG A 188 -19.04 8.20 -12.28
N ASP A 189 -18.39 8.60 -11.16
CA ASP A 189 -16.94 8.58 -10.97
C ASP A 189 -16.56 7.50 -9.97
N SER A 190 -16.91 6.25 -10.25
CA SER A 190 -16.64 5.12 -9.37
C SER A 190 -15.14 4.80 -9.29
N LEU A 191 -14.62 4.56 -8.06
CA LEU A 191 -13.25 4.05 -7.84
C LEU A 191 -13.09 2.60 -8.29
N LEU A 192 -14.18 1.84 -8.21
CA LEU A 192 -14.28 0.46 -8.68
C LEU A 192 -15.25 0.44 -9.86
N GLN A 193 -14.80 0.00 -11.01
CA GLN A 193 -15.69 -0.27 -12.14
C GLN A 193 -16.52 -1.53 -11.82
N LEU A 194 -17.55 -1.37 -10.99
CA LEU A 194 -18.48 -2.46 -10.62
C LEU A 194 -19.53 -2.76 -11.72
N GLY A 195 -19.43 -2.09 -12.87
CA GLY A 195 -20.28 -2.28 -14.03
C GLY A 195 -19.62 -3.20 -15.05
N LEU A 196 -19.65 -4.49 -14.79
CA LEU A 196 -19.58 -5.55 -15.80
C LEU A 196 -20.97 -6.11 -16.00
#